data_dd3ef0b13e86559ef946b7967c02ac9a
#
_entry.id   dd3ef0b13e86559ef946b7967c02ac9a
#
_cell.length_a   1.000
_cell.length_b   1.000
_cell.length_c   1.000
_cell.angle_alpha   90.00
_cell.angle_beta   90.00
_cell.angle_gamma   90.00
#
_symmetry.space_group_name_H-M   'P 1'
#
loop_
_entity.id
_entity.type
_entity.pdbx_description
1 polymer ?
#
loop_
_entity_poly.entity_id
_entity_poly.type
_entity_poly.pdbx_seq_one_letter_code
_entity_poly.pdbx_strand_id
1 'polypeptide(L)'
;MSELQPTTMKDIAEHFGVSIATVSRALNGSARVSEEKRNLICEYAHEHNFYPNDIAKSLRNSHKQPVKVIGVIVPEFTHYYFSSILNGIEDAASKRGYRIIATTSREQYEREVQLCQMFEAHQV
;
A
#
# COMPACT_ATOMS: atom_id res chain seq x y z
N MET A 1 -11.62 26.92 -4.53
CA MET A 1 -10.92 25.73 -3.96
C MET A 1 -10.10 25.12 -5.07
N SER A 2 -8.80 25.19 -4.96
CA SER A 2 -7.96 24.42 -5.85
C SER A 2 -8.11 22.94 -5.49
N GLU A 3 -8.66 22.16 -6.39
CA GLU A 3 -8.57 20.71 -6.29
C GLU A 3 -7.07 20.38 -6.25
N LEU A 4 -6.61 19.90 -5.10
CA LEU A 4 -5.26 19.36 -4.95
C LEU A 4 -5.18 18.10 -5.82
N GLN A 5 -4.78 18.29 -7.07
CA GLN A 5 -4.48 17.15 -7.92
C GLN A 5 -3.34 16.36 -7.29
N PRO A 6 -3.46 15.03 -7.20
CA PRO A 6 -2.39 14.23 -6.63
C PRO A 6 -1.11 14.39 -7.44
N THR A 7 0.00 14.62 -6.76
CA THR A 7 1.33 14.68 -7.38
C THR A 7 1.67 13.34 -8.04
N THR A 8 2.19 13.39 -9.25
CA THR A 8 2.59 12.20 -10.01
C THR A 8 4.12 12.12 -10.11
N MET A 9 4.64 10.95 -10.49
CA MET A 9 6.09 10.81 -10.80
C MET A 9 6.52 11.75 -11.91
N LYS A 10 5.65 12.01 -12.87
CA LYS A 10 5.90 12.97 -13.96
C LYS A 10 6.08 14.38 -13.41
N ASP A 11 5.25 14.80 -12.46
CA ASP A 11 5.37 16.12 -11.82
C ASP A 11 6.70 16.27 -11.08
N ILE A 12 7.13 15.25 -10.37
CA ILE A 12 8.41 15.22 -9.68
C ILE A 12 9.56 15.28 -10.68
N ALA A 13 9.49 14.50 -11.76
CA ALA A 13 10.50 14.49 -12.82
C ALA A 13 10.66 15.87 -13.46
N GLU A 14 9.56 16.54 -13.77
CA GLU A 14 9.55 17.90 -14.33
C GLU A 14 10.14 18.92 -13.36
N HIS A 15 9.82 18.81 -12.07
CA HIS A 15 10.37 19.72 -11.05
C HIS A 15 11.91 19.65 -10.94
N PHE A 16 12.46 18.45 -10.98
CA PHE A 16 13.91 18.23 -10.88
C PHE A 16 14.64 18.21 -12.23
N GLY A 17 13.92 18.30 -13.35
CA GLY A 17 14.52 18.21 -14.69
C GLY A 17 15.19 16.86 -14.97
N VAL A 18 14.61 15.79 -14.48
CA VAL A 18 15.10 14.41 -14.65
C VAL A 18 14.04 13.52 -15.30
N SER A 19 14.43 12.32 -15.71
CA SER A 19 13.49 11.35 -16.27
C SER A 19 12.62 10.72 -15.18
N ILE A 20 11.45 10.21 -15.57
CA ILE A 20 10.57 9.44 -14.70
C ILE A 20 11.31 8.21 -14.15
N ALA A 21 12.16 7.57 -14.95
CA ALA A 21 12.99 6.45 -14.53
C ALA A 21 13.94 6.85 -13.39
N THR A 22 14.52 8.04 -13.44
CA THR A 22 15.38 8.57 -12.37
C THR A 22 14.61 8.78 -11.07
N VAL A 23 13.39 9.33 -11.15
CA VAL A 23 12.49 9.48 -9.98
C VAL A 23 12.17 8.12 -9.37
N SER A 24 11.80 7.16 -10.19
CA SER A 24 11.50 5.79 -9.74
C SER A 24 12.69 5.14 -9.04
N ARG A 25 13.89 5.28 -9.59
CA ARG A 25 15.11 4.76 -8.97
C ARG A 25 15.42 5.44 -7.64
N ALA A 26 15.26 6.75 -7.55
CA ALA A 26 15.45 7.51 -6.32
C ALA A 26 14.50 7.05 -5.21
N LEU A 27 13.21 6.89 -5.53
CA LEU A 27 12.19 6.43 -4.58
C LEU A 27 12.38 4.97 -4.14
N ASN A 28 13.01 4.15 -4.98
CA ASN A 28 13.31 2.75 -4.68
C ASN A 28 14.67 2.53 -4.01
N GLY A 29 15.42 3.60 -3.73
CA GLY A 29 16.73 3.51 -3.08
C GLY A 29 17.83 2.90 -3.96
N SER A 30 17.71 3.02 -5.29
CA SER A 30 18.69 2.49 -6.23
C SER A 30 20.07 3.21 -6.09
N ALA A 31 21.15 2.45 -6.09
CA ALA A 31 22.52 2.98 -6.08
C ALA A 31 22.90 3.75 -7.35
N ARG A 32 22.10 3.68 -8.41
CA ARG A 32 22.32 4.42 -9.67
C ARG A 32 21.99 5.90 -9.57
N VAL A 33 21.36 6.33 -8.49
CA VAL A 33 21.07 7.73 -8.19
C VAL A 33 21.93 8.14 -7.02
N SER A 34 22.58 9.33 -7.10
CA SER A 34 23.39 9.85 -6.00
C SER A 34 22.54 10.00 -4.73
N GLU A 35 23.16 9.82 -3.58
CA GLU A 35 22.49 9.93 -2.28
C GLU A 35 21.85 11.32 -2.10
N GLU A 36 22.58 12.38 -2.46
CA GLU A 36 22.09 13.76 -2.42
C GLU A 36 20.82 13.94 -3.26
N LYS A 37 20.84 13.49 -4.51
CA LYS A 37 19.70 13.59 -5.43
C LYS A 37 18.51 12.76 -4.95
N ARG A 38 18.77 11.54 -4.45
CA ARG A 38 17.75 10.67 -3.85
C ARG A 38 17.07 11.34 -2.67
N ASN A 39 17.84 11.94 -1.76
CA ASN A 39 17.30 12.62 -0.59
C ASN A 39 16.41 13.80 -0.98
N LEU A 40 16.82 14.61 -1.95
CA LEU A 40 16.02 15.73 -2.47
C LEU A 40 14.70 15.26 -3.09
N ILE A 41 14.73 14.21 -3.88
CA ILE A 41 13.53 13.66 -4.52
C ILE A 41 12.59 13.04 -3.50
N CYS A 42 13.10 12.28 -2.54
CA CYS A 42 12.30 11.67 -1.47
C CYS A 42 11.66 12.73 -0.58
N GLU A 43 12.39 13.78 -0.22
CA GLU A 43 11.88 14.89 0.59
C GLU A 43 10.76 15.64 -0.13
N TYR A 44 10.96 15.96 -1.41
CA TYR A 44 9.93 16.60 -2.24
C TYR A 44 8.67 15.74 -2.36
N ALA A 45 8.82 14.44 -2.59
CA ALA A 45 7.71 13.50 -2.66
C ALA A 45 6.93 13.45 -1.34
N HIS A 46 7.62 13.45 -0.21
CA HIS A 46 7.01 13.45 1.11
C HIS A 46 6.25 14.76 1.38
N GLU A 47 6.85 15.91 1.07
CA GLU A 47 6.22 17.24 1.24
C GLU A 47 4.96 17.41 0.39
N HIS A 48 4.91 16.80 -0.78
CA HIS A 48 3.76 16.85 -1.71
C HIS A 48 2.81 15.66 -1.57
N ASN A 49 2.92 14.90 -0.48
CA ASN A 49 2.08 13.73 -0.21
C ASN A 49 2.04 12.72 -1.36
N PHE A 50 3.15 12.57 -2.06
CA PHE A 50 3.31 11.53 -3.07
C PHE A 50 3.66 10.21 -2.41
N TYR A 51 2.79 9.24 -2.55
CA TYR A 51 3.05 7.87 -2.12
C TYR A 51 3.13 6.97 -3.34
N PRO A 52 4.24 6.23 -3.51
CA PRO A 52 4.34 5.26 -4.60
C PRO A 52 3.16 4.30 -4.57
N ASN A 53 2.55 4.04 -5.72
CA ASN A 53 1.50 3.04 -5.79
C ASN A 53 2.13 1.64 -5.63
N ASP A 54 2.03 1.11 -4.43
CA ASP A 54 2.58 -0.21 -4.09
C ASP A 54 1.97 -1.33 -4.95
N ILE A 55 0.73 -1.14 -5.42
CA ILE A 55 0.06 -2.08 -6.31
C ILE A 55 0.73 -2.07 -7.70
N ALA A 56 0.97 -0.90 -8.27
CA ALA A 56 1.67 -0.78 -9.54
C ALA A 56 3.12 -1.28 -9.45
N LYS A 57 3.76 -1.07 -8.29
CA LYS A 57 5.10 -1.56 -7.98
C LYS A 57 5.13 -3.08 -7.87
N SER A 58 4.14 -3.69 -7.23
CA SER A 58 4.04 -5.15 -7.12
C SER A 58 3.77 -5.82 -8.47
N LEU A 59 2.99 -5.17 -9.35
CA LEU A 59 2.75 -5.65 -10.72
C LEU A 59 4.02 -5.62 -11.58
N ARG A 60 4.89 -4.62 -11.41
CA ARG A 60 6.20 -4.57 -12.11
C ARG A 60 7.21 -5.55 -11.55
N ASN A 61 7.12 -5.85 -10.27
CA ASN A 61 8.02 -6.74 -9.54
C ASN A 61 7.40 -8.13 -9.32
N SER A 62 6.46 -8.54 -10.17
CA SER A 62 5.70 -9.79 -10.05
C SER A 62 6.56 -11.06 -9.94
N HIS A 63 7.86 -10.94 -10.09
CA HIS A 63 8.81 -12.04 -9.87
C HIS A 63 9.52 -12.00 -8.51
N LYS A 64 9.35 -10.97 -7.67
CA LYS A 64 10.23 -10.85 -6.49
C LYS A 64 9.58 -10.79 -5.11
N GLN A 65 8.35 -10.34 -4.92
CA GLN A 65 7.66 -10.53 -3.62
C GLN A 65 6.14 -10.40 -3.77
N PRO A 66 5.36 -11.41 -3.41
CA PRO A 66 3.90 -11.28 -3.35
C PRO A 66 3.52 -10.24 -2.30
N VAL A 67 2.42 -9.51 -2.54
CA VAL A 67 1.83 -8.61 -1.54
C VAL A 67 1.48 -9.46 -0.32
N LYS A 68 2.08 -9.13 0.81
CA LYS A 68 1.86 -9.85 2.07
C LYS A 68 0.68 -9.23 2.82
N VAL A 69 -0.52 -9.53 2.35
CA VAL A 69 -1.78 -9.05 2.95
C VAL A 69 -2.67 -10.23 3.29
N ILE A 70 -3.23 -10.21 4.49
CA ILE A 70 -4.20 -11.20 4.97
C ILE A 70 -5.55 -10.51 5.10
N GLY A 71 -6.58 -11.08 4.49
CA GLY A 71 -7.96 -10.66 4.67
C GLY A 71 -8.57 -11.33 5.89
N VAL A 72 -9.24 -10.56 6.74
CA VAL A 72 -9.95 -11.05 7.91
C VAL A 72 -11.40 -10.59 7.84
N ILE A 73 -12.32 -11.53 7.90
CA ILE A 73 -13.75 -11.25 7.90
C ILE A 73 -14.29 -11.61 9.29
N VAL A 74 -14.89 -10.65 9.95
CA VAL A 74 -15.55 -10.82 11.24
C VAL A 74 -17.00 -10.39 11.16
N PRO A 75 -17.88 -10.85 12.04
CA PRO A 75 -19.29 -10.41 12.03
C PRO A 75 -19.44 -8.91 12.24
N GLU A 76 -18.69 -8.35 13.21
CA GLU A 76 -18.76 -6.94 13.57
C GLU A 76 -17.46 -6.48 14.26
N PHE A 77 -17.24 -5.17 14.36
CA PHE A 77 -16.10 -4.61 15.06
C PHE A 77 -16.39 -4.12 16.48
N THR A 78 -17.65 -3.99 16.84
CA THR A 78 -18.07 -3.37 18.09
C THR A 78 -17.96 -4.29 19.30
N HIS A 79 -18.03 -5.60 19.08
CA HIS A 79 -17.91 -6.57 20.18
C HIS A 79 -16.46 -6.80 20.56
N TYR A 80 -16.16 -6.72 21.85
CA TYR A 80 -14.80 -6.87 22.40
C TYR A 80 -14.10 -8.17 21.97
N TYR A 81 -14.85 -9.26 21.86
CA TYR A 81 -14.32 -10.55 21.42
C TYR A 81 -13.65 -10.47 20.05
N PHE A 82 -14.33 -9.89 19.06
CA PHE A 82 -13.79 -9.77 17.69
C PHE A 82 -12.67 -8.76 17.60
N SER A 83 -12.76 -7.64 18.30
CA SER A 83 -11.69 -6.65 18.32
C SER A 83 -10.41 -7.19 18.99
N SER A 84 -10.54 -8.02 20.03
CA SER A 84 -9.40 -8.70 20.65
C SER A 84 -8.73 -9.70 19.70
N ILE A 85 -9.52 -10.45 18.93
CA ILE A 85 -9.00 -11.38 17.92
C ILE A 85 -8.25 -10.60 16.84
N LEU A 86 -8.82 -9.51 16.34
CA LEU A 86 -8.18 -8.67 15.33
C LEU A 86 -6.84 -8.10 15.80
N ASN A 87 -6.78 -7.62 17.02
CA ASN A 87 -5.52 -7.14 17.62
C ASN A 87 -4.46 -8.24 17.65
N GLY A 88 -4.83 -9.46 18.05
CA GLY A 88 -3.91 -10.59 18.06
C GLY A 88 -3.43 -11.00 16.68
N ILE A 89 -4.32 -10.99 15.69
CA ILE A 89 -3.97 -11.28 14.28
C ILE A 89 -3.03 -10.20 13.75
N GLU A 90 -3.34 -8.93 13.99
CA GLU A 90 -2.52 -7.80 13.54
C GLU A 90 -1.11 -7.86 14.15
N ASP A 91 -0.98 -8.11 15.44
CA ASP A 91 0.30 -8.27 16.11
C ASP A 91 1.14 -9.40 15.48
N ALA A 92 0.53 -10.56 15.27
CA ALA A 92 1.22 -11.71 14.70
C ALA A 92 1.61 -11.50 13.24
N ALA A 93 0.74 -10.84 12.47
CA ALA A 93 0.96 -10.55 11.05
C ALA A 93 2.07 -9.51 10.89
N SER A 94 2.02 -8.41 11.63
CA SER A 94 2.99 -7.32 11.52
C SER A 94 4.42 -7.78 11.85
N LYS A 95 4.59 -8.64 12.86
CA LYS A 95 5.89 -9.24 13.20
C LYS A 95 6.50 -10.08 12.06
N ARG A 96 5.68 -10.56 11.15
CA ARG A 96 6.08 -11.35 9.99
C ARG A 96 6.09 -10.56 8.67
N GLY A 97 5.89 -9.24 8.75
CA GLY A 97 5.87 -8.37 7.58
C GLY A 97 4.58 -8.45 6.76
N TYR A 98 3.50 -8.99 7.35
CA TYR A 98 2.17 -9.00 6.75
C TYR A 98 1.35 -7.82 7.25
N ARG A 99 0.43 -7.36 6.41
CA ARG A 99 -0.62 -6.42 6.79
C ARG A 99 -1.96 -7.12 6.78
N ILE A 100 -2.92 -6.61 7.52
CA ILE A 100 -4.28 -7.14 7.50
C ILE A 100 -5.26 -6.14 6.91
N ILE A 101 -6.26 -6.66 6.23
CA ILE A 101 -7.46 -5.93 5.83
C ILE A 101 -8.63 -6.60 6.53
N ALA A 102 -9.30 -5.87 7.42
CA ALA A 102 -10.44 -6.39 8.16
C ALA A 102 -11.74 -5.83 7.61
N THR A 103 -12.73 -6.69 7.43
CA THR A 103 -14.07 -6.34 6.98
C THR A 103 -15.13 -7.03 7.83
N THR A 104 -16.39 -6.59 7.72
CA THR A 104 -17.50 -7.17 8.47
C THR A 104 -18.49 -7.85 7.55
N SER A 105 -18.87 -9.08 7.88
CA SER A 105 -19.93 -9.82 7.19
C SER A 105 -21.32 -9.41 7.66
N ARG A 106 -21.45 -8.83 8.85
CA ARG A 106 -22.73 -8.52 9.50
C ARG A 106 -23.64 -9.74 9.62
N GLU A 107 -23.05 -10.91 9.80
CA GLU A 107 -23.76 -12.20 9.86
C GLU A 107 -24.60 -12.51 8.60
N GLN A 108 -24.25 -11.93 7.47
CA GLN A 108 -24.94 -12.14 6.19
C GLN A 108 -24.10 -13.03 5.27
N TYR A 109 -24.62 -14.19 4.96
CA TYR A 109 -23.93 -15.18 4.13
C TYR A 109 -23.54 -14.65 2.74
N GLU A 110 -24.47 -14.00 2.05
CA GLU A 110 -24.19 -13.45 0.71
C GLU A 110 -23.08 -12.39 0.78
N ARG A 111 -23.05 -11.58 1.82
CA ARG A 111 -22.01 -10.57 2.03
C ARG A 111 -20.65 -11.23 2.27
N GLU A 112 -20.61 -12.29 3.07
CA GLU A 112 -19.39 -13.05 3.34
C GLU A 112 -18.83 -13.66 2.05
N VAL A 113 -19.67 -14.26 1.21
CA VAL A 113 -19.27 -14.79 -0.10
C VAL A 113 -18.70 -13.69 -0.99
N GLN A 114 -19.36 -12.53 -1.07
CA GLN A 114 -18.87 -11.39 -1.85
C GLN A 114 -17.52 -10.89 -1.35
N LEU A 115 -17.31 -10.82 -0.04
CA LEU A 115 -16.03 -10.40 0.56
C LEU A 115 -14.92 -11.40 0.25
N CYS A 116 -15.19 -12.70 0.32
CA CYS A 116 -14.23 -13.74 -0.06
C CYS A 116 -13.83 -13.62 -1.53
N GLN A 117 -14.82 -13.43 -2.41
CA GLN A 117 -14.56 -13.24 -3.85
C GLN A 117 -13.74 -11.98 -4.12
N MET A 118 -14.02 -10.91 -3.40
CA MET A 118 -13.25 -9.66 -3.49
C MET A 118 -11.80 -9.87 -3.07
N PHE A 119 -11.56 -10.55 -1.96
CA PHE A 119 -10.21 -10.85 -1.50
C PHE A 119 -9.46 -11.74 -2.51
N GLU A 120 -10.12 -12.74 -3.05
CA GLU A 120 -9.54 -13.62 -4.08
C GLU A 120 -9.17 -12.82 -5.34
N ALA A 121 -10.07 -11.97 -5.82
CA ALA A 121 -9.83 -11.12 -7.00
C ALA A 121 -8.65 -10.16 -6.80
N HIS A 122 -8.42 -9.68 -5.58
CA HIS A 122 -7.30 -8.80 -5.22
C HIS A 122 -6.07 -9.54 -4.70
N GLN A 123 -6.06 -10.86 -4.77
CA GLN A 123 -4.94 -11.70 -4.34
C GLN A 123 -4.54 -11.49 -2.86
N VAL A 124 -5.53 -11.27 -2.06
CA VAL A 124 -5.36 -11.18 -0.61
C VAL A 124 -5.36 -12.55 0.03
#